data_f3e1ab7a3cd7ce213537e3739df71863
#
_entry.id   f3e1ab7a3cd7ce213537e3739df71863
#
_cell.length_a   1.000
_cell.length_b   1.000
_cell.length_c   1.000
_cell.angle_alpha   90.00
_cell.angle_beta   90.00
_cell.angle_gamma   90.00
#
_symmetry.space_group_name_H-M   'P 1'
#
loop_
_entity.id
_entity.type
_entity.pdbx_description
1 polymer ?
#
loop_
_entity_poly.entity_id
_entity_poly.type
_entity_poly.pdbx_seq_one_letter_code
_entity_poly.pdbx_strand_id
1 'polypeptide(L)'
;MLVGVAGNSNTWGIKMHRIVIVGGGAGGLELATQLGRKLGRSGRAKVTLVDARMTHLWKPLLHEVASGALDAAESELNYLAQASWNHFQFQLGRMTGLDQKSRKIELAPLYDEEGNVIAPRRSISYDTLVISVGSGTNDFGTPGAADHCLFLDDPDAAIAFQKRLLSEYMGAQARGKSETLEVAIVGAGATGVELAAELRDAARQFSAYGLDKISPENLKITLIEAGPRVLPALPERVSLPVAERLVHEGVRVMCGSAVTLVDEEGLQLANGIKVAARLKVWAAGIRAPVFLASLGNLKTNRINQLEVSETLQTTQDPNIFAFGDCAACPNGHSGTNVPPRAQAAHQQAHFLALAIARRIEGRPLPSFTYRDYGSLVSLSREGAVGTLMGNLMGSFKVEGWLARMFYISLYRMHQRSLFGTRRVVARMLADALGRSTEPRLKLH
;
A
#
# COMPACT_ATOMS: atom_id res chain seq x y z
N MET A 1 -45.74 49.70 28.65
CA MET A 1 -45.75 49.25 27.26
C MET A 1 -44.36 48.81 26.89
N LEU A 2 -44.08 47.52 26.94
CA LEU A 2 -42.84 46.89 26.51
C LEU A 2 -43.17 46.10 25.24
N VAL A 3 -42.69 46.58 24.11
CA VAL A 3 -42.84 45.92 22.82
C VAL A 3 -41.74 44.89 22.71
N GLY A 4 -42.13 43.60 22.77
CA GLY A 4 -41.24 42.48 22.52
C GLY A 4 -40.89 42.37 21.07
N VAL A 5 -39.61 42.51 20.72
CA VAL A 5 -39.08 42.19 19.40
C VAL A 5 -38.86 40.67 19.36
N ALA A 6 -39.75 39.96 18.67
CA ALA A 6 -39.56 38.54 18.34
C ALA A 6 -38.49 38.43 17.29
N GLY A 7 -37.29 38.05 17.68
CA GLY A 7 -36.22 37.65 16.77
C GLY A 7 -36.55 36.35 16.06
N ASN A 8 -36.90 36.44 14.81
CA ASN A 8 -37.18 35.33 13.92
C ASN A 8 -35.84 34.68 13.51
N SER A 9 -35.32 33.72 14.28
CA SER A 9 -34.13 32.91 13.94
C SER A 9 -34.58 31.73 13.06
N ASN A 10 -34.94 32.01 11.79
CA ASN A 10 -35.03 30.97 10.77
C ASN A 10 -33.61 30.58 10.31
N THR A 11 -32.88 29.87 11.15
CA THR A 11 -31.76 29.05 10.69
C THR A 11 -32.33 27.80 10.05
N TRP A 12 -32.60 27.83 8.77
CA TRP A 12 -32.76 26.64 7.96
C TRP A 12 -31.44 25.86 8.14
N GLY A 13 -31.47 24.77 8.92
CA GLY A 13 -30.34 23.88 9.12
C GLY A 13 -29.90 23.29 7.80
N ILE A 14 -28.92 23.93 7.17
CA ILE A 14 -28.24 23.36 5.99
C ILE A 14 -27.66 22.03 6.45
N LYS A 15 -28.33 20.94 6.08
CA LYS A 15 -27.88 19.58 6.42
C LYS A 15 -26.47 19.40 5.82
N MET A 16 -25.45 19.42 6.70
CA MET A 16 -24.05 19.28 6.30
C MET A 16 -23.87 17.97 5.51
N HIS A 17 -23.32 18.04 4.31
CA HIS A 17 -23.09 16.88 3.45
C HIS A 17 -22.07 15.92 4.08
N ARG A 18 -22.42 14.64 4.22
CA ARG A 18 -21.60 13.62 4.87
C ARG A 18 -20.81 12.85 3.84
N ILE A 19 -19.50 12.99 3.88
CA ILE A 19 -18.57 12.24 3.03
C ILE A 19 -17.90 11.20 3.93
N VAL A 20 -18.05 9.92 3.57
CA VAL A 20 -17.40 8.80 4.26
C VAL A 20 -16.39 8.18 3.31
N ILE A 21 -15.14 8.08 3.74
CA ILE A 21 -14.03 7.47 3.01
C ILE A 21 -13.63 6.21 3.78
N VAL A 22 -13.67 5.04 3.14
CA VAL A 22 -13.29 3.75 3.74
C VAL A 22 -11.98 3.30 3.14
N GLY A 23 -10.98 3.12 4.01
CA GLY A 23 -9.61 2.79 3.66
C GLY A 23 -8.69 4.02 3.68
N GLY A 24 -7.79 4.06 4.67
CA GLY A 24 -6.83 5.14 4.90
C GLY A 24 -5.47 4.89 4.26
N GLY A 25 -5.38 4.05 3.23
CA GLY A 25 -4.18 3.87 2.44
C GLY A 25 -3.70 5.18 1.79
N ALA A 26 -2.65 5.12 0.96
CA ALA A 26 -2.03 6.32 0.38
C ALA A 26 -3.04 7.28 -0.24
N GLY A 27 -3.97 6.78 -1.07
CA GLY A 27 -4.98 7.62 -1.71
C GLY A 27 -6.08 8.08 -0.76
N GLY A 28 -6.59 7.20 0.10
CA GLY A 28 -7.72 7.51 1.00
C GLY A 28 -7.37 8.56 2.05
N LEU A 29 -6.19 8.48 2.66
CA LEU A 29 -5.70 9.49 3.60
C LEU A 29 -5.45 10.84 2.91
N GLU A 30 -4.90 10.84 1.68
CA GLU A 30 -4.73 12.05 0.89
C GLU A 30 -6.07 12.70 0.56
N LEU A 31 -7.06 11.91 0.13
CA LEU A 31 -8.40 12.41 -0.17
C LEU A 31 -9.06 13.00 1.07
N ALA A 32 -9.00 12.31 2.22
CA ALA A 32 -9.53 12.80 3.49
C ALA A 32 -8.88 14.12 3.89
N THR A 33 -7.56 14.22 3.75
CA THR A 33 -6.78 15.44 4.03
C THR A 33 -7.21 16.61 3.14
N GLN A 34 -7.33 16.39 1.83
CA GLN A 34 -7.71 17.45 0.88
C GLN A 34 -9.16 17.91 1.08
N LEU A 35 -10.11 16.97 1.24
CA LEU A 35 -11.51 17.30 1.50
C LEU A 35 -11.70 17.94 2.86
N GLY A 36 -10.99 17.48 3.89
CA GLY A 36 -11.01 18.07 5.21
C GLY A 36 -10.58 19.54 5.19
N ARG A 37 -9.45 19.84 4.55
CA ARG A 37 -8.96 21.23 4.37
C ARG A 37 -9.91 22.09 3.55
N LYS A 38 -10.51 21.54 2.48
CA LYS A 38 -11.34 22.30 1.53
C LYS A 38 -12.77 22.46 1.99
N LEU A 39 -13.39 21.40 2.50
CA LEU A 39 -14.82 21.36 2.84
C LEU A 39 -15.07 21.25 4.33
N GLY A 40 -14.26 20.45 5.06
CA GLY A 40 -14.38 20.28 6.50
C GLY A 40 -14.11 21.56 7.26
N ARG A 41 -12.98 22.23 6.98
CA ARG A 41 -12.61 23.51 7.61
C ARG A 41 -13.66 24.61 7.41
N SER A 42 -14.32 24.63 6.26
CA SER A 42 -15.35 25.62 5.93
C SER A 42 -16.77 25.23 6.42
N GLY A 43 -16.94 24.07 7.07
CA GLY A 43 -18.24 23.56 7.51
C GLY A 43 -19.19 23.14 6.37
N ARG A 44 -18.70 23.05 5.13
CA ARG A 44 -19.52 22.67 3.95
C ARG A 44 -19.82 21.17 3.90
N ALA A 45 -18.93 20.34 4.46
CA ALA A 45 -19.13 18.91 4.57
C ALA A 45 -18.50 18.34 5.86
N LYS A 46 -19.09 17.26 6.35
CA LYS A 46 -18.50 16.41 7.37
C LYS A 46 -17.74 15.29 6.67
N VAL A 47 -16.40 15.31 6.76
CA VAL A 47 -15.54 14.29 6.17
C VAL A 47 -15.14 13.29 7.24
N THR A 48 -15.39 12.00 7.02
CA THR A 48 -15.05 10.92 7.93
C THR A 48 -14.19 9.89 7.21
N LEU A 49 -12.98 9.64 7.71
CA LEU A 49 -12.13 8.53 7.31
C LEU A 49 -12.38 7.33 8.21
N VAL A 50 -12.61 6.17 7.62
CA VAL A 50 -12.79 4.89 8.32
C VAL A 50 -11.65 3.97 7.92
N ASP A 51 -10.93 3.42 8.89
CA ASP A 51 -9.91 2.40 8.66
C ASP A 51 -9.92 1.36 9.79
N ALA A 52 -9.46 0.16 9.47
CA ALA A 52 -9.33 -0.94 10.43
C ALA A 52 -8.11 -0.80 11.35
N ARG A 53 -7.21 0.13 11.06
CA ARG A 53 -5.98 0.46 11.81
C ARG A 53 -6.03 1.87 12.34
N MET A 54 -5.20 2.17 13.35
CA MET A 54 -5.05 3.53 13.92
C MET A 54 -4.01 4.36 13.17
N THR A 55 -3.19 3.71 12.35
CA THR A 55 -2.01 4.30 11.73
C THR A 55 -1.94 3.96 10.25
N HIS A 56 -1.21 4.77 9.50
CA HIS A 56 -0.90 4.58 8.09
C HIS A 56 0.59 4.37 7.92
N LEU A 57 0.98 3.22 7.37
CA LEU A 57 2.29 3.00 6.79
C LEU A 57 2.17 3.00 5.26
N TRP A 58 3.09 3.66 4.61
CA TRP A 58 3.09 3.70 3.15
C TRP A 58 3.50 2.32 2.59
N LYS A 59 2.53 1.61 1.99
CA LYS A 59 2.67 0.20 1.56
C LYS A 59 3.94 -0.08 0.73
N PRO A 60 4.42 0.80 -0.17
CA PRO A 60 5.69 0.59 -0.86
C PRO A 60 6.94 0.42 0.03
N LEU A 61 6.87 0.74 1.33
CA LEU A 61 7.99 0.57 2.27
C LEU A 61 7.97 -0.78 3.03
N LEU A 62 6.98 -1.64 2.78
CA LEU A 62 6.83 -2.91 3.51
C LEU A 62 8.04 -3.85 3.36
N HIS A 63 8.72 -3.84 2.22
CA HIS A 63 9.94 -4.62 2.00
C HIS A 63 11.11 -4.13 2.87
N GLU A 64 11.21 -2.81 3.13
CA GLU A 64 12.20 -2.24 4.03
C GLU A 64 11.90 -2.60 5.50
N VAL A 65 10.62 -2.64 5.90
CA VAL A 65 10.22 -3.14 7.23
C VAL A 65 10.53 -4.63 7.35
N ALA A 66 10.17 -5.43 6.36
CA ALA A 66 10.41 -6.87 6.37
C ALA A 66 11.90 -7.24 6.48
N SER A 67 12.79 -6.46 5.86
CA SER A 67 14.25 -6.65 5.96
C SER A 67 14.86 -6.09 7.25
N GLY A 68 14.13 -5.27 8.01
CA GLY A 68 14.63 -4.54 9.17
C GLY A 68 15.36 -3.24 8.82
N ALA A 69 15.36 -2.81 7.57
CA ALA A 69 15.97 -1.55 7.15
C ALA A 69 15.17 -0.31 7.62
N LEU A 70 13.89 -0.48 7.90
CA LEU A 70 12.97 0.57 8.35
C LEU A 70 12.21 0.12 9.59
N ASP A 71 12.10 1.02 10.59
CA ASP A 71 11.19 0.85 11.72
C ASP A 71 9.76 1.26 11.31
N ALA A 72 8.82 0.31 11.43
CA ALA A 72 7.42 0.57 11.15
C ALA A 72 6.84 1.65 12.07
N ALA A 73 7.11 1.59 13.38
CA ALA A 73 6.55 2.50 14.37
C ALA A 73 7.01 3.96 14.16
N GLU A 74 8.27 4.19 13.78
CA GLU A 74 8.80 5.52 13.45
C GLU A 74 8.22 6.09 12.14
N SER A 75 7.82 5.20 11.21
CA SER A 75 7.37 5.56 9.87
C SER A 75 5.86 5.67 9.74
N GLU A 76 5.11 5.15 10.68
CA GLU A 76 3.66 5.21 10.71
C GLU A 76 3.12 6.61 11.00
N LEU A 77 2.00 6.92 10.36
CA LEU A 77 1.29 8.17 10.54
C LEU A 77 0.00 7.94 11.31
N ASN A 78 -0.17 8.61 12.44
CA ASN A 78 -1.36 8.50 13.27
C ASN A 78 -2.57 9.20 12.64
N TYR A 79 -3.66 8.47 12.39
CA TYR A 79 -4.88 9.00 11.77
C TYR A 79 -5.60 10.04 12.63
N LEU A 80 -5.60 9.91 13.95
CA LEU A 80 -6.24 10.89 14.85
C LEU A 80 -5.54 12.25 14.77
N ALA A 81 -4.19 12.24 14.72
CA ALA A 81 -3.41 13.44 14.56
C ALA A 81 -3.66 14.08 13.18
N GLN A 82 -3.67 13.27 12.11
CA GLN A 82 -3.98 13.74 10.76
C GLN A 82 -5.39 14.33 10.67
N ALA A 83 -6.38 13.69 11.29
CA ALA A 83 -7.76 14.16 11.32
C ALA A 83 -7.88 15.54 12.00
N SER A 84 -7.26 15.70 13.17
CA SER A 84 -7.23 16.97 13.89
C SER A 84 -6.58 18.09 13.08
N TRP A 85 -5.42 17.84 12.48
CA TRP A 85 -4.67 18.85 11.71
C TRP A 85 -5.33 19.25 10.39
N ASN A 86 -6.16 18.35 9.83
CA ASN A 86 -6.70 18.51 8.48
C ASN A 86 -8.22 18.61 8.44
N HIS A 87 -8.90 18.82 9.59
CA HIS A 87 -10.34 19.08 9.69
C HIS A 87 -11.23 17.97 9.09
N PHE A 88 -10.85 16.70 9.29
CA PHE A 88 -11.70 15.55 9.06
C PHE A 88 -11.85 14.74 10.36
N GLN A 89 -12.75 13.77 10.40
CA GLN A 89 -12.94 12.86 11.53
C GLN A 89 -12.37 11.49 11.17
N PHE A 90 -11.80 10.82 12.16
CA PHE A 90 -11.37 9.43 12.02
C PHE A 90 -12.29 8.50 12.83
N GLN A 91 -12.60 7.35 12.27
CA GLN A 91 -13.35 6.26 12.90
C GLN A 91 -12.60 4.94 12.70
N LEU A 92 -12.08 4.39 13.79
CA LEU A 92 -11.51 3.04 13.76
C LEU A 92 -12.61 2.02 13.52
N GLY A 93 -12.45 1.14 12.54
CA GLY A 93 -13.38 0.05 12.27
C GLY A 93 -13.20 -0.58 10.90
N ARG A 94 -13.52 -1.87 10.84
CA ARG A 94 -13.53 -2.64 9.59
C ARG A 94 -14.94 -2.61 8.99
N MET A 95 -15.06 -2.14 7.76
CA MET A 95 -16.32 -2.19 7.02
C MET A 95 -16.68 -3.65 6.70
N THR A 96 -17.93 -4.04 7.00
CA THR A 96 -18.46 -5.40 6.78
C THR A 96 -19.70 -5.44 5.92
N GLY A 97 -20.37 -4.28 5.72
CA GLY A 97 -21.62 -4.24 4.96
C GLY A 97 -21.94 -2.85 4.44
N LEU A 98 -22.90 -2.82 3.52
CA LEU A 98 -23.40 -1.62 2.86
C LEU A 98 -24.92 -1.73 2.66
N ASP A 99 -25.65 -0.80 3.25
CA ASP A 99 -27.06 -0.56 2.94
C ASP A 99 -27.17 0.67 2.03
N GLN A 100 -27.32 0.43 0.73
CA GLN A 100 -27.46 1.49 -0.28
C GLN A 100 -28.76 2.27 -0.15
N LYS A 101 -29.86 1.62 0.29
CA LYS A 101 -31.17 2.27 0.42
C LYS A 101 -31.19 3.29 1.53
N SER A 102 -30.68 2.93 2.72
CA SER A 102 -30.58 3.85 3.86
C SER A 102 -29.28 4.66 3.86
N ARG A 103 -28.38 4.45 2.90
CA ARG A 103 -27.06 5.09 2.76
C ARG A 103 -26.24 4.97 4.02
N LYS A 104 -25.98 3.72 4.45
CA LYS A 104 -25.19 3.40 5.62
C LYS A 104 -24.14 2.34 5.30
N ILE A 105 -22.97 2.51 5.85
CA ILE A 105 -21.99 1.44 5.94
C ILE A 105 -22.11 0.78 7.31
N GLU A 106 -21.81 -0.50 7.39
CA GLU A 106 -21.73 -1.27 8.63
C GLU A 106 -20.27 -1.52 9.01
N LEU A 107 -19.96 -1.36 10.29
CA LEU A 107 -18.66 -1.65 10.86
C LEU A 107 -18.75 -2.82 11.83
N ALA A 108 -17.75 -3.71 11.78
CA ALA A 108 -17.58 -4.80 12.72
C ALA A 108 -17.47 -4.29 14.17
N PRO A 109 -17.78 -5.12 15.17
CA PRO A 109 -17.40 -4.84 16.55
C PRO A 109 -15.90 -4.60 16.69
N LEU A 110 -15.50 -3.79 17.65
CA LEU A 110 -14.10 -3.62 18.05
C LEU A 110 -13.86 -4.38 19.35
N TYR A 111 -12.71 -5.05 19.42
CA TYR A 111 -12.27 -5.84 20.57
C TYR A 111 -10.93 -5.29 21.07
N ASP A 112 -10.68 -5.42 22.38
CA ASP A 112 -9.36 -5.24 22.96
C ASP A 112 -8.49 -6.50 22.76
N GLU A 113 -7.26 -6.46 23.31
CA GLU A 113 -6.32 -7.57 23.24
C GLU A 113 -6.80 -8.81 24.02
N GLU A 114 -7.64 -8.62 25.03
CA GLU A 114 -8.26 -9.66 25.86
C GLU A 114 -9.54 -10.24 25.22
N GLY A 115 -10.00 -9.68 24.09
CA GLY A 115 -11.20 -10.12 23.38
C GLY A 115 -12.52 -9.50 23.90
N ASN A 116 -12.47 -8.49 24.79
CA ASN A 116 -13.66 -7.79 25.24
C ASN A 116 -14.14 -6.79 24.20
N VAL A 117 -15.46 -6.58 24.13
CA VAL A 117 -16.06 -5.64 23.17
C VAL A 117 -15.82 -4.19 23.61
N ILE A 118 -14.93 -3.47 22.92
CA ILE A 118 -14.73 -2.02 23.09
C ILE A 118 -15.90 -1.24 22.49
N ALA A 119 -16.37 -1.67 21.30
CA ALA A 119 -17.53 -1.07 20.64
C ALA A 119 -18.34 -2.13 19.89
N PRO A 120 -19.67 -2.17 20.02
CA PRO A 120 -20.50 -3.09 19.27
C PRO A 120 -20.52 -2.78 17.78
N ARG A 121 -21.16 -3.66 16.99
CA ARG A 121 -21.48 -3.38 15.58
C ARG A 121 -22.20 -2.03 15.49
N ARG A 122 -21.77 -1.18 14.55
CA ARG A 122 -22.32 0.16 14.36
C ARG A 122 -22.39 0.53 12.91
N SER A 123 -23.20 1.53 12.59
CA SER A 123 -23.35 2.05 11.24
C SER A 123 -22.96 3.51 11.14
N ILE A 124 -22.46 3.91 9.97
CA ILE A 124 -22.17 5.31 9.63
C ILE A 124 -22.95 5.69 8.39
N SER A 125 -23.75 6.76 8.50
CA SER A 125 -24.54 7.28 7.39
C SER A 125 -23.69 8.17 6.50
N TYR A 126 -23.91 8.11 5.18
CA TYR A 126 -23.23 8.93 4.18
C TYR A 126 -24.23 9.60 3.20
N ASP A 127 -23.80 10.67 2.59
CA ASP A 127 -24.42 11.27 1.39
C ASP A 127 -23.51 11.03 0.16
N THR A 128 -22.21 10.89 0.39
CA THR A 128 -21.21 10.39 -0.58
C THR A 128 -20.32 9.37 0.14
N LEU A 129 -20.19 8.18 -0.44
CA LEU A 129 -19.28 7.13 0.01
C LEU A 129 -18.11 6.99 -0.96
N VAL A 130 -16.89 6.86 -0.44
CA VAL A 130 -15.69 6.57 -1.24
C VAL A 130 -15.02 5.32 -0.67
N ILE A 131 -14.80 4.32 -1.51
CA ILE A 131 -14.16 3.05 -1.16
C ILE A 131 -12.73 3.07 -1.71
N SER A 132 -11.73 2.98 -0.84
CA SER A 132 -10.29 3.03 -1.14
C SER A 132 -9.47 2.04 -0.31
N VAL A 133 -10.02 0.85 -0.13
CA VAL A 133 -9.49 -0.20 0.75
C VAL A 133 -8.25 -0.93 0.18
N GLY A 134 -7.79 -0.56 -1.01
CA GLY A 134 -6.61 -1.14 -1.62
C GLY A 134 -6.78 -2.59 -2.09
N SER A 135 -5.67 -3.30 -2.19
CA SER A 135 -5.60 -4.71 -2.56
C SER A 135 -4.69 -5.47 -1.59
N GLY A 136 -4.88 -6.77 -1.50
CA GLY A 136 -3.94 -7.72 -0.94
C GLY A 136 -3.28 -8.55 -2.05
N THR A 137 -2.38 -9.40 -1.64
CA THR A 137 -1.71 -10.38 -2.50
C THR A 137 -2.69 -11.45 -2.99
N ASN A 138 -2.47 -11.99 -4.18
CA ASN A 138 -3.26 -13.05 -4.76
C ASN A 138 -2.45 -14.35 -4.82
N ASP A 139 -2.89 -15.36 -4.10
CA ASP A 139 -2.28 -16.68 -4.10
C ASP A 139 -2.70 -17.54 -5.31
N PHE A 140 -3.63 -17.04 -6.12
CA PHE A 140 -4.22 -17.74 -7.26
C PHE A 140 -4.84 -19.10 -6.91
N GLY A 141 -5.16 -19.34 -5.63
CA GLY A 141 -5.62 -20.62 -5.12
C GLY A 141 -4.56 -21.71 -5.09
N THR A 142 -3.28 -21.34 -5.06
CA THR A 142 -2.15 -22.28 -4.96
C THR A 142 -2.22 -23.04 -3.64
N PRO A 143 -2.33 -24.38 -3.65
CA PRO A 143 -2.42 -25.18 -2.44
C PRO A 143 -1.25 -24.92 -1.49
N GLY A 144 -1.55 -24.73 -0.19
CA GLY A 144 -0.57 -24.48 0.87
C GLY A 144 0.03 -23.07 0.89
N ALA A 145 -0.24 -22.21 -0.10
CA ALA A 145 0.32 -20.85 -0.11
C ALA A 145 -0.16 -20.04 1.10
N ALA A 146 -1.45 -20.08 1.42
CA ALA A 146 -2.02 -19.37 2.56
C ALA A 146 -1.48 -19.87 3.92
N ASP A 147 -1.13 -21.15 4.02
CA ASP A 147 -0.71 -21.78 5.28
C ASP A 147 0.80 -21.63 5.54
N HIS A 148 1.60 -21.63 4.47
CA HIS A 148 3.06 -21.73 4.56
C HIS A 148 3.81 -20.48 4.09
N CYS A 149 3.15 -19.52 3.41
CA CYS A 149 3.78 -18.27 2.99
C CYS A 149 3.37 -17.10 3.87
N LEU A 150 4.28 -16.13 3.97
CA LEU A 150 3.98 -14.79 4.46
C LEU A 150 3.60 -13.89 3.28
N PHE A 151 2.51 -13.13 3.44
CA PHE A 151 2.03 -12.17 2.45
C PHE A 151 2.37 -10.76 2.93
N LEU A 152 3.17 -9.99 2.18
CA LEU A 152 3.55 -8.63 2.57
C LEU A 152 2.45 -7.62 2.22
N ASP A 153 1.30 -7.78 2.83
CA ASP A 153 0.13 -6.96 2.55
C ASP A 153 -0.01 -5.77 3.48
N ASP A 154 0.54 -5.88 4.68
CA ASP A 154 0.41 -4.90 5.74
C ASP A 154 1.64 -4.87 6.67
N PRO A 155 1.74 -3.87 7.57
CA PRO A 155 2.86 -3.75 8.50
C PRO A 155 3.03 -4.95 9.44
N ASP A 156 1.95 -5.59 9.91
CA ASP A 156 2.03 -6.71 10.85
C ASP A 156 2.69 -7.92 10.17
N ALA A 157 2.34 -8.19 8.91
CA ALA A 157 2.97 -9.25 8.13
C ALA A 157 4.46 -8.97 7.87
N ALA A 158 4.83 -7.72 7.59
CA ALA A 158 6.22 -7.33 7.41
C ALA A 158 7.03 -7.47 8.71
N ILE A 159 6.48 -7.02 9.84
CA ILE A 159 7.08 -7.19 11.18
C ILE A 159 7.19 -8.68 11.54
N ALA A 160 6.17 -9.48 11.26
CA ALA A 160 6.21 -10.93 11.51
C ALA A 160 7.32 -11.61 10.70
N PHE A 161 7.52 -11.21 9.45
CA PHE A 161 8.63 -11.70 8.64
C PHE A 161 9.98 -11.28 9.22
N GLN A 162 10.15 -10.00 9.57
CA GLN A 162 11.37 -9.48 10.20
C GLN A 162 11.73 -10.27 11.48
N LYS A 163 10.76 -10.49 12.36
CA LYS A 163 10.96 -11.27 13.60
C LYS A 163 11.38 -12.71 13.32
N ARG A 164 10.78 -13.37 12.31
CA ARG A 164 11.20 -14.73 11.92
C ARG A 164 12.62 -14.73 11.36
N LEU A 165 12.94 -13.79 10.48
CA LEU A 165 14.30 -13.65 9.92
C LEU A 165 15.34 -13.46 11.04
N LEU A 166 15.09 -12.52 11.96
CA LEU A 166 15.98 -12.26 13.10
C LEU A 166 16.12 -13.49 13.99
N SER A 167 15.03 -14.21 14.26
CA SER A 167 15.05 -15.44 15.07
C SER A 167 15.93 -16.53 14.46
N GLU A 168 15.95 -16.66 13.12
CA GLU A 168 16.85 -17.59 12.43
C GLU A 168 18.32 -17.23 12.64
N TYR A 169 18.67 -15.95 12.48
CA TYR A 169 20.05 -15.47 12.69
C TYR A 169 20.49 -15.63 14.15
N MET A 170 19.66 -15.24 15.11
CA MET A 170 19.95 -15.40 16.54
C MET A 170 20.05 -16.87 16.94
N GLY A 171 19.17 -17.73 16.41
CA GLY A 171 19.22 -19.17 16.65
C GLY A 171 20.50 -19.81 16.13
N ALA A 172 20.93 -19.51 14.92
CA ALA A 172 22.19 -19.97 14.36
C ALA A 172 23.39 -19.48 15.18
N GLN A 173 23.39 -18.22 15.60
CA GLN A 173 24.41 -17.62 16.42
C GLN A 173 24.51 -18.33 17.78
N ALA A 174 23.38 -18.61 18.43
CA ALA A 174 23.36 -19.32 19.72
C ALA A 174 23.85 -20.77 19.62
N ARG A 175 23.59 -21.45 18.51
CA ARG A 175 24.09 -22.81 18.25
C ARG A 175 25.60 -22.83 17.92
N GLY A 176 26.19 -21.69 17.56
CA GLY A 176 27.63 -21.54 17.30
C GLY A 176 28.12 -22.24 16.02
N LYS A 177 27.22 -22.72 15.15
CA LYS A 177 27.56 -23.45 13.92
C LYS A 177 27.14 -22.61 12.70
N SER A 178 27.99 -22.68 11.66
CA SER A 178 27.63 -22.11 10.37
C SER A 178 26.40 -22.83 9.78
N GLU A 179 25.38 -22.08 9.43
CA GLU A 179 24.11 -22.59 8.89
C GLU A 179 23.75 -21.90 7.58
N THR A 180 22.97 -22.60 6.76
CA THR A 180 22.35 -22.03 5.55
C THR A 180 20.90 -21.72 5.84
N LEU A 181 20.45 -20.51 5.47
CA LEU A 181 19.06 -20.10 5.51
C LEU A 181 18.53 -19.95 4.09
N GLU A 182 17.50 -20.73 3.77
CA GLU A 182 16.86 -20.74 2.47
C GLU A 182 15.58 -19.90 2.52
N VAL A 183 15.52 -18.88 1.65
CA VAL A 183 14.37 -17.98 1.51
C VAL A 183 13.85 -18.06 0.08
N ALA A 184 12.57 -18.31 -0.09
CA ALA A 184 11.91 -18.26 -1.38
C ALA A 184 10.95 -17.06 -1.44
N ILE A 185 11.02 -16.32 -2.54
CA ILE A 185 10.14 -15.19 -2.84
C ILE A 185 9.38 -15.51 -4.12
N VAL A 186 8.05 -15.60 -4.04
CA VAL A 186 7.18 -15.88 -5.18
C VAL A 186 6.65 -14.58 -5.74
N GLY A 187 6.93 -14.32 -7.00
CA GLY A 187 6.60 -13.08 -7.71
C GLY A 187 7.79 -12.12 -7.81
N ALA A 188 8.28 -11.93 -9.04
CA ALA A 188 9.37 -11.00 -9.34
C ALA A 188 8.84 -9.65 -9.87
N GLY A 189 7.72 -9.17 -9.34
CA GLY A 189 7.28 -7.78 -9.43
C GLY A 189 8.16 -6.85 -8.59
N ALA A 190 7.79 -5.57 -8.48
CA ALA A 190 8.55 -4.58 -7.71
C ALA A 190 8.81 -5.06 -6.27
N THR A 191 7.77 -5.48 -5.55
CA THR A 191 7.87 -5.91 -4.15
C THR A 191 8.84 -7.07 -3.96
N GLY A 192 8.77 -8.12 -4.80
CA GLY A 192 9.65 -9.28 -4.66
C GLY A 192 11.10 -8.97 -5.01
N VAL A 193 11.33 -8.15 -6.03
CA VAL A 193 12.67 -7.68 -6.43
C VAL A 193 13.28 -6.81 -5.34
N GLU A 194 12.53 -5.84 -4.81
CA GLU A 194 12.97 -4.95 -3.74
C GLU A 194 13.28 -5.72 -2.46
N LEU A 195 12.41 -6.67 -2.08
CA LEU A 195 12.66 -7.53 -0.92
C LEU A 195 13.93 -8.38 -1.09
N ALA A 196 14.12 -8.99 -2.26
CA ALA A 196 15.32 -9.80 -2.52
C ALA A 196 16.60 -8.98 -2.37
N ALA A 197 16.62 -7.75 -2.88
CA ALA A 197 17.76 -6.84 -2.76
C ALA A 197 17.96 -6.39 -1.30
N GLU A 198 16.91 -6.03 -0.58
CA GLU A 198 17.00 -5.61 0.83
C GLU A 198 17.45 -6.74 1.74
N LEU A 199 17.04 -7.98 1.51
CA LEU A 199 17.50 -9.14 2.29
C LEU A 199 19.00 -9.40 2.08
N ARG A 200 19.56 -9.15 0.88
CA ARG A 200 21.01 -9.24 0.65
C ARG A 200 21.78 -8.19 1.43
N ASP A 201 21.26 -6.95 1.49
CA ASP A 201 21.88 -5.91 2.32
C ASP A 201 21.74 -6.21 3.81
N ALA A 202 20.56 -6.67 4.26
CA ALA A 202 20.34 -7.08 5.64
C ALA A 202 21.32 -8.18 6.10
N ALA A 203 21.59 -9.19 5.27
CA ALA A 203 22.56 -10.24 5.57
C ALA A 203 23.97 -9.68 5.85
N ARG A 204 24.41 -8.70 5.04
CA ARG A 204 25.71 -8.03 5.26
C ARG A 204 25.72 -7.26 6.60
N GLN A 205 24.61 -6.61 6.94
CA GLN A 205 24.48 -5.86 8.19
C GLN A 205 24.42 -6.80 9.41
N PHE A 206 23.67 -7.91 9.33
CA PHE A 206 23.66 -8.93 10.40
C PHE A 206 25.06 -9.45 10.68
N SER A 207 25.82 -9.79 9.65
CA SER A 207 27.22 -10.23 9.79
C SER A 207 28.09 -9.15 10.43
N ALA A 208 27.93 -7.87 9.99
CA ALA A 208 28.68 -6.75 10.56
C ALA A 208 28.34 -6.49 12.05
N TYR A 209 27.14 -6.88 12.50
CA TYR A 209 26.70 -6.77 13.89
C TYR A 209 27.03 -8.04 14.74
N GLY A 210 27.79 -8.99 14.18
CA GLY A 210 28.22 -10.19 14.89
C GLY A 210 27.26 -11.37 14.80
N LEU A 211 26.22 -11.32 13.98
CA LEU A 211 25.35 -12.43 13.65
C LEU A 211 25.85 -13.12 12.37
N ASP A 212 27.05 -13.75 12.47
CA ASP A 212 27.83 -14.22 11.32
C ASP A 212 27.68 -15.73 11.01
N LYS A 213 26.89 -16.48 11.81
CA LYS A 213 26.72 -17.93 11.60
C LYS A 213 25.86 -18.25 10.39
N ILE A 214 25.03 -17.29 9.94
CA ILE A 214 24.45 -17.27 8.60
C ILE A 214 25.17 -16.15 7.85
N SER A 215 26.25 -16.50 7.13
CA SER A 215 27.00 -15.52 6.35
C SER A 215 26.15 -15.00 5.17
N PRO A 216 26.51 -13.85 4.59
CA PRO A 216 25.82 -13.38 3.39
C PRO A 216 25.75 -14.43 2.28
N GLU A 217 26.77 -15.27 2.10
CA GLU A 217 26.83 -16.34 1.10
C GLU A 217 25.91 -17.51 1.47
N ASN A 218 25.64 -17.71 2.77
CA ASN A 218 24.79 -18.77 3.30
C ASN A 218 23.32 -18.38 3.40
N LEU A 219 22.97 -17.11 3.21
CA LEU A 219 21.58 -16.71 2.93
C LEU A 219 21.27 -16.99 1.46
N LYS A 220 20.55 -18.08 1.18
CA LYS A 220 20.16 -18.51 -0.17
C LYS A 220 18.79 -17.98 -0.53
N ILE A 221 18.72 -16.94 -1.35
CA ILE A 221 17.49 -16.34 -1.80
C ILE A 221 17.14 -16.87 -3.19
N THR A 222 15.93 -17.42 -3.34
CA THR A 222 15.37 -17.81 -4.65
C THR A 222 14.17 -16.95 -4.96
N LEU A 223 14.25 -16.16 -6.05
CA LEU A 223 13.17 -15.35 -6.58
C LEU A 223 12.52 -16.08 -7.75
N ILE A 224 11.20 -16.37 -7.63
CA ILE A 224 10.45 -17.20 -8.57
C ILE A 224 9.41 -16.34 -9.28
N GLU A 225 9.36 -16.44 -10.62
CA GLU A 225 8.40 -15.69 -11.44
C GLU A 225 7.75 -16.63 -12.49
N ALA A 226 6.43 -16.59 -12.55
CA ALA A 226 5.68 -17.37 -13.54
C ALA A 226 5.89 -16.83 -14.97
N GLY A 227 6.06 -15.52 -15.10
CA GLY A 227 6.34 -14.85 -16.36
C GLY A 227 7.78 -15.07 -16.86
N PRO A 228 8.07 -14.66 -18.09
CA PRO A 228 9.37 -14.94 -18.75
C PRO A 228 10.54 -14.13 -18.18
N ARG A 229 10.29 -13.09 -17.36
CA ARG A 229 11.35 -12.22 -16.85
C ARG A 229 10.92 -11.50 -15.55
N VAL A 230 11.88 -11.01 -14.79
CA VAL A 230 11.61 -10.14 -13.64
C VAL A 230 10.98 -8.83 -14.10
N LEU A 231 10.21 -8.16 -13.22
CA LEU A 231 9.55 -6.88 -13.51
C LEU A 231 8.79 -6.89 -14.83
N PRO A 232 7.87 -7.86 -15.06
CA PRO A 232 7.23 -8.04 -16.37
C PRO A 232 6.44 -6.82 -16.85
N ALA A 233 6.01 -5.96 -15.92
CA ALA A 233 5.31 -4.71 -16.20
C ALA A 233 6.23 -3.58 -16.72
N LEU A 234 7.56 -3.75 -16.66
CA LEU A 234 8.53 -2.77 -17.13
C LEU A 234 9.14 -3.19 -18.46
N PRO A 235 9.66 -2.25 -19.25
CA PRO A 235 10.38 -2.57 -20.48
C PRO A 235 11.58 -3.50 -20.23
N GLU A 236 11.88 -4.37 -21.19
CA GLU A 236 12.96 -5.37 -21.11
C GLU A 236 14.33 -4.73 -20.81
N ARG A 237 14.61 -3.57 -21.41
CA ARG A 237 15.83 -2.77 -21.13
C ARG A 237 16.04 -2.38 -19.67
N VAL A 238 14.98 -2.46 -18.82
CA VAL A 238 15.05 -2.24 -17.36
C VAL A 238 15.10 -3.58 -16.63
N SER A 239 14.32 -4.54 -17.09
CA SER A 239 14.17 -5.86 -16.48
C SER A 239 15.47 -6.67 -16.53
N LEU A 240 16.17 -6.70 -17.68
CA LEU A 240 17.41 -7.49 -17.83
C LEU A 240 18.54 -7.05 -16.89
N PRO A 241 18.92 -5.76 -16.82
CA PRO A 241 19.96 -5.32 -15.88
C PRO A 241 19.60 -5.58 -14.41
N VAL A 242 18.31 -5.52 -14.04
CA VAL A 242 17.86 -5.87 -12.69
C VAL A 242 18.06 -7.34 -12.40
N ALA A 243 17.72 -8.24 -13.35
CA ALA A 243 17.96 -9.67 -13.20
C ALA A 243 19.45 -9.98 -13.05
N GLU A 244 20.30 -9.41 -13.92
CA GLU A 244 21.75 -9.55 -13.86
C GLU A 244 22.33 -9.07 -12.54
N ARG A 245 21.84 -7.92 -12.04
CA ARG A 245 22.27 -7.39 -10.74
C ARG A 245 21.89 -8.31 -9.59
N LEU A 246 20.66 -8.82 -9.53
CA LEU A 246 20.21 -9.76 -8.49
C LEU A 246 21.06 -11.05 -8.51
N VAL A 247 21.35 -11.60 -9.70
CA VAL A 247 22.19 -12.77 -9.84
C VAL A 247 23.64 -12.49 -9.38
N HIS A 248 24.20 -11.33 -9.73
CA HIS A 248 25.52 -10.91 -9.26
C HIS A 248 25.57 -10.78 -7.73
N GLU A 249 24.48 -10.36 -7.10
CA GLU A 249 24.36 -10.30 -5.64
C GLU A 249 24.04 -11.66 -4.97
N GLY A 250 24.00 -12.75 -5.74
CA GLY A 250 23.80 -14.11 -5.25
C GLY A 250 22.33 -14.50 -5.03
N VAL A 251 21.40 -13.80 -5.67
CA VAL A 251 19.99 -14.21 -5.75
C VAL A 251 19.79 -15.18 -6.90
N ARG A 252 19.22 -16.35 -6.62
CA ARG A 252 18.80 -17.29 -7.67
C ARG A 252 17.49 -16.82 -8.29
N VAL A 253 17.52 -16.41 -9.55
CA VAL A 253 16.31 -15.97 -10.29
C VAL A 253 15.80 -17.11 -11.14
N MET A 254 14.51 -17.47 -10.97
CA MET A 254 13.82 -18.53 -11.71
C MET A 254 12.56 -17.94 -12.36
N CYS A 255 12.63 -17.70 -13.66
CA CYS A 255 11.51 -17.21 -14.47
C CYS A 255 10.90 -18.32 -15.34
N GLY A 256 9.67 -18.10 -15.83
CA GLY A 256 8.97 -19.03 -16.73
C GLY A 256 8.41 -20.27 -16.02
N SER A 257 8.26 -20.23 -14.70
CA SER A 257 7.75 -21.37 -13.95
C SER A 257 6.85 -20.94 -12.77
N ALA A 258 5.59 -21.29 -12.83
CA ALA A 258 4.63 -21.01 -11.76
C ALA A 258 4.84 -21.97 -10.57
N VAL A 259 4.56 -21.49 -9.36
CA VAL A 259 4.44 -22.35 -8.17
C VAL A 259 3.10 -23.06 -8.20
N THR A 260 3.10 -24.37 -8.00
CA THR A 260 1.90 -25.22 -8.04
C THR A 260 1.52 -25.80 -6.69
N LEU A 261 2.45 -25.84 -5.73
CA LEU A 261 2.24 -26.31 -4.37
C LEU A 261 3.23 -25.62 -3.44
N VAL A 262 2.80 -25.35 -2.24
CA VAL A 262 3.66 -24.92 -1.12
C VAL A 262 3.43 -25.85 0.06
N ASP A 263 4.50 -26.31 0.68
CA ASP A 263 4.47 -27.14 1.88
C ASP A 263 5.47 -26.61 2.95
N GLU A 264 5.63 -27.34 4.03
CA GLU A 264 6.54 -26.98 5.10
C GLU A 264 7.99 -26.92 4.61
N GLU A 265 8.40 -27.84 3.72
CA GLU A 265 9.78 -27.98 3.25
C GLU A 265 10.15 -26.94 2.16
N GLY A 266 9.15 -26.46 1.39
CA GLY A 266 9.43 -25.52 0.31
C GLY A 266 8.30 -25.34 -0.69
N LEU A 267 8.65 -25.26 -1.97
CA LEU A 267 7.74 -24.99 -3.08
C LEU A 267 7.96 -25.99 -4.22
N GLN A 268 6.90 -26.37 -4.88
CA GLN A 268 6.95 -27.14 -6.13
C GLN A 268 6.58 -26.25 -7.32
N LEU A 269 7.37 -26.32 -8.37
CA LEU A 269 7.14 -25.57 -9.59
C LEU A 269 6.44 -26.41 -10.65
N ALA A 270 5.77 -25.78 -11.62
CA ALA A 270 5.06 -26.46 -12.71
C ALA A 270 5.94 -27.36 -13.57
N ASN A 271 7.24 -27.10 -13.64
CA ASN A 271 8.23 -27.91 -14.32
C ASN A 271 8.76 -29.10 -13.49
N GLY A 272 8.17 -29.35 -12.30
CA GLY A 272 8.54 -30.43 -11.39
C GLY A 272 9.74 -30.14 -10.46
N ILE A 273 10.40 -28.99 -10.58
CA ILE A 273 11.49 -28.59 -9.70
C ILE A 273 10.93 -28.29 -8.30
N LYS A 274 11.59 -28.84 -7.28
CA LYS A 274 11.36 -28.48 -5.89
C LYS A 274 12.38 -27.45 -5.44
N VAL A 275 11.92 -26.42 -4.76
CA VAL A 275 12.74 -25.34 -4.17
C VAL A 275 12.59 -25.43 -2.66
N ALA A 276 13.64 -25.89 -1.97
CA ALA A 276 13.67 -25.89 -0.52
C ALA A 276 13.65 -24.45 0.00
N ALA A 277 12.85 -24.18 1.02
CA ALA A 277 12.79 -22.87 1.63
C ALA A 277 12.22 -22.94 3.05
N ARG A 278 12.99 -22.45 4.00
CA ARG A 278 12.57 -22.31 5.39
C ARG A 278 11.68 -21.09 5.59
N LEU A 279 12.00 -19.97 4.92
CA LEU A 279 11.15 -18.78 4.88
C LEU A 279 10.57 -18.61 3.48
N LYS A 280 9.26 -18.41 3.40
CA LYS A 280 8.52 -18.29 2.16
C LYS A 280 7.71 -17.01 2.16
N VAL A 281 7.91 -16.16 1.14
CA VAL A 281 7.17 -14.92 0.95
C VAL A 281 6.42 -14.99 -0.38
N TRP A 282 5.12 -14.68 -0.33
CA TRP A 282 4.31 -14.56 -1.53
C TRP A 282 4.07 -13.09 -1.86
N ALA A 283 4.64 -12.62 -2.95
CA ALA A 283 4.56 -11.24 -3.46
C ALA A 283 3.96 -11.18 -4.87
N ALA A 284 3.32 -12.28 -5.32
CA ALA A 284 2.76 -12.41 -6.66
C ALA A 284 1.30 -11.96 -6.71
N GLY A 285 0.97 -11.20 -7.75
CA GLY A 285 -0.39 -10.78 -8.05
C GLY A 285 -1.00 -9.82 -7.03
N ILE A 286 -2.17 -9.32 -7.38
CA ILE A 286 -3.01 -8.53 -6.48
C ILE A 286 -4.46 -8.99 -6.58
N ARG A 287 -5.20 -8.84 -5.49
CA ARG A 287 -6.63 -9.06 -5.42
C ARG A 287 -7.27 -8.05 -4.46
N ALA A 288 -8.33 -7.42 -4.87
CA ALA A 288 -9.10 -6.58 -3.97
C ALA A 288 -9.80 -7.43 -2.90
N PRO A 289 -10.09 -6.89 -1.71
CA PRO A 289 -10.67 -7.66 -0.62
C PRO A 289 -11.95 -8.37 -1.01
N VAL A 290 -12.09 -9.64 -0.60
CA VAL A 290 -13.20 -10.52 -1.00
C VAL A 290 -14.57 -9.95 -0.62
N PHE A 291 -14.67 -9.21 0.51
CA PHE A 291 -15.93 -8.63 0.95
C PHE A 291 -16.54 -7.64 -0.07
N LEU A 292 -15.74 -7.06 -0.96
CA LEU A 292 -16.23 -6.17 -2.02
C LEU A 292 -17.17 -6.87 -3.00
N ALA A 293 -16.95 -8.17 -3.25
CA ALA A 293 -17.80 -8.97 -4.12
C ALA A 293 -19.21 -9.23 -3.53
N SER A 294 -19.35 -9.08 -2.22
CA SER A 294 -20.64 -9.21 -1.51
C SER A 294 -21.21 -7.88 -1.03
N LEU A 295 -20.68 -6.75 -1.51
CA LEU A 295 -21.03 -5.44 -1.00
C LEU A 295 -22.25 -4.86 -1.74
N GLY A 296 -23.44 -5.16 -1.26
CA GLY A 296 -24.71 -4.73 -1.88
C GLY A 296 -24.84 -5.21 -3.31
N ASN A 297 -25.28 -4.33 -4.21
CA ASN A 297 -25.43 -4.62 -5.65
C ASN A 297 -24.25 -4.09 -6.48
N LEU A 298 -23.10 -3.79 -5.85
CA LEU A 298 -21.95 -3.27 -6.57
C LEU A 298 -21.30 -4.39 -7.40
N LYS A 299 -20.92 -4.06 -8.64
CA LYS A 299 -20.25 -5.01 -9.54
C LYS A 299 -18.76 -5.03 -9.32
N THR A 300 -18.18 -6.22 -9.40
CA THR A 300 -16.73 -6.45 -9.32
C THR A 300 -16.23 -7.26 -10.51
N ASN A 301 -14.98 -7.10 -10.87
CA ASN A 301 -14.28 -7.95 -11.82
C ASN A 301 -13.77 -9.25 -11.16
N ARG A 302 -13.01 -10.07 -11.93
CA ARG A 302 -12.50 -11.39 -11.48
C ARG A 302 -11.55 -11.33 -10.27
N ILE A 303 -10.92 -10.18 -10.01
CA ILE A 303 -10.03 -9.96 -8.87
C ILE A 303 -10.68 -9.07 -7.81
N ASN A 304 -12.01 -9.06 -7.73
CA ASN A 304 -12.88 -8.33 -6.80
C ASN A 304 -12.77 -6.79 -6.85
N GLN A 305 -12.15 -6.20 -7.87
CA GLN A 305 -12.12 -4.74 -8.00
C GLN A 305 -13.51 -4.25 -8.38
N LEU A 306 -13.99 -3.19 -7.69
CA LEU A 306 -15.25 -2.53 -8.00
C LEU A 306 -15.19 -1.88 -9.38
N GLU A 307 -16.17 -2.16 -10.23
CA GLU A 307 -16.31 -1.55 -11.54
C GLU A 307 -16.76 -0.10 -11.41
N VAL A 308 -15.95 0.83 -11.93
CA VAL A 308 -16.24 2.26 -11.89
C VAL A 308 -16.23 2.87 -13.30
N SER A 309 -16.90 4.00 -13.44
CA SER A 309 -16.84 4.84 -14.64
C SER A 309 -15.59 5.74 -14.63
N GLU A 310 -15.39 6.51 -15.69
CA GLU A 310 -14.33 7.53 -15.77
C GLU A 310 -14.46 8.63 -14.70
N THR A 311 -15.65 8.82 -14.12
CA THR A 311 -15.84 9.73 -12.98
C THR A 311 -15.47 9.12 -11.63
N LEU A 312 -15.00 7.87 -11.61
CA LEU A 312 -14.75 7.03 -10.44
C LEU A 312 -16.00 6.70 -9.62
N GLN A 313 -17.18 6.93 -10.14
CA GLN A 313 -18.45 6.46 -9.57
C GLN A 313 -18.60 4.97 -9.87
N THR A 314 -19.13 4.20 -8.90
CA THR A 314 -19.50 2.80 -9.18
C THR A 314 -20.61 2.75 -10.23
N THR A 315 -20.60 1.71 -11.06
CA THR A 315 -21.56 1.57 -12.19
C THR A 315 -23.01 1.38 -11.72
N GLN A 316 -23.23 1.08 -10.45
CA GLN A 316 -24.56 0.77 -9.89
C GLN A 316 -25.13 1.87 -8.98
N ASP A 317 -24.30 2.74 -8.40
CA ASP A 317 -24.76 3.79 -7.48
C ASP A 317 -23.92 5.06 -7.66
N PRO A 318 -24.53 6.17 -8.13
CA PRO A 318 -23.82 7.42 -8.38
C PRO A 318 -23.38 8.14 -7.08
N ASN A 319 -23.78 7.68 -5.90
CA ASN A 319 -23.37 8.23 -4.61
C ASN A 319 -22.14 7.51 -4.05
N ILE A 320 -21.72 6.42 -4.70
CA ILE A 320 -20.59 5.59 -4.27
C ILE A 320 -19.47 5.70 -5.30
N PHE A 321 -18.28 6.07 -4.83
CA PHE A 321 -17.06 6.14 -5.60
C PHE A 321 -16.12 5.04 -5.14
N ALA A 322 -15.25 4.57 -6.03
CA ALA A 322 -14.14 3.72 -5.65
C ALA A 322 -12.89 4.08 -6.44
N PHE A 323 -11.72 3.93 -5.83
CA PHE A 323 -10.44 4.25 -6.47
C PHE A 323 -9.25 3.51 -5.85
N GLY A 324 -8.09 3.62 -6.50
CA GLY A 324 -6.89 2.86 -6.14
C GLY A 324 -7.03 1.39 -6.53
N ASP A 325 -6.26 0.54 -5.88
CA ASP A 325 -6.13 -0.88 -6.27
C ASP A 325 -7.43 -1.69 -6.13
N CYS A 326 -8.40 -1.22 -5.36
CA CYS A 326 -9.71 -1.86 -5.20
C CYS A 326 -10.73 -1.49 -6.29
N ALA A 327 -10.36 -0.66 -7.27
CA ALA A 327 -11.25 -0.20 -8.33
C ALA A 327 -10.72 -0.54 -9.72
N ALA A 328 -11.61 -1.03 -10.59
CA ALA A 328 -11.37 -1.23 -12.01
C ALA A 328 -11.78 0.04 -12.77
N CYS A 329 -10.89 1.02 -12.84
CA CYS A 329 -11.12 2.29 -13.53
C CYS A 329 -10.69 2.19 -14.99
N PRO A 330 -11.55 2.51 -15.98
CA PRO A 330 -11.15 2.57 -17.38
C PRO A 330 -10.01 3.58 -17.60
N ASN A 331 -9.02 3.21 -18.42
CA ASN A 331 -7.91 4.08 -18.79
C ASN A 331 -8.16 4.72 -20.16
N GLY A 332 -9.10 5.64 -20.22
CA GLY A 332 -9.51 6.30 -21.45
C GLY A 332 -9.93 5.29 -22.54
N HIS A 333 -9.51 5.54 -23.77
CA HIS A 333 -9.84 4.69 -24.93
C HIS A 333 -8.88 3.49 -25.14
N SER A 334 -7.97 3.21 -24.19
CA SER A 334 -6.97 2.14 -24.34
C SER A 334 -7.54 0.71 -24.27
N GLY A 335 -8.81 0.56 -23.84
CA GLY A 335 -9.42 -0.75 -23.58
C GLY A 335 -8.85 -1.49 -22.36
N THR A 336 -7.96 -0.84 -21.61
CA THR A 336 -7.34 -1.37 -20.38
C THR A 336 -7.81 -0.58 -19.15
N ASN A 337 -7.56 -1.12 -17.98
CA ASN A 337 -7.79 -0.38 -16.73
C ASN A 337 -6.53 0.39 -16.32
N VAL A 338 -6.73 1.43 -15.51
CA VAL A 338 -5.65 2.13 -14.81
C VAL A 338 -4.89 1.12 -13.94
N PRO A 339 -3.55 1.05 -14.05
CA PRO A 339 -2.78 0.07 -13.30
C PRO A 339 -2.84 0.33 -11.80
N PRO A 340 -2.90 -0.73 -10.96
CA PRO A 340 -2.91 -0.62 -9.50
C PRO A 340 -1.53 -0.19 -8.99
N ARG A 341 -1.35 1.09 -8.78
CA ARG A 341 -0.09 1.72 -8.35
C ARG A 341 -0.37 2.91 -7.43
N ALA A 342 0.56 3.17 -6.51
CA ALA A 342 0.46 4.32 -5.60
C ALA A 342 0.29 5.66 -6.35
N GLN A 343 0.97 5.85 -7.49
CA GLN A 343 0.81 7.07 -8.30
C GLN A 343 -0.59 7.20 -8.91
N ALA A 344 -1.24 6.10 -9.28
CA ALA A 344 -2.62 6.13 -9.77
C ALA A 344 -3.58 6.53 -8.66
N ALA A 345 -3.45 5.91 -7.47
CA ALA A 345 -4.25 6.27 -6.31
C ALA A 345 -4.07 7.73 -5.89
N HIS A 346 -2.84 8.28 -5.94
CA HIS A 346 -2.55 9.69 -5.70
C HIS A 346 -3.30 10.61 -6.69
N GLN A 347 -3.21 10.34 -8.00
CA GLN A 347 -3.90 11.13 -9.03
C GLN A 347 -5.42 11.06 -8.89
N GLN A 348 -5.95 9.87 -8.59
CA GLN A 348 -7.38 9.66 -8.36
C GLN A 348 -7.87 10.37 -7.10
N ALA A 349 -7.08 10.41 -6.02
CA ALA A 349 -7.40 11.17 -4.81
C ALA A 349 -7.51 12.68 -5.09
N HIS A 350 -6.55 13.24 -5.83
CA HIS A 350 -6.58 14.64 -6.26
C HIS A 350 -7.80 14.97 -7.13
N PHE A 351 -8.08 14.09 -8.10
CA PHE A 351 -9.25 14.22 -8.96
C PHE A 351 -10.55 14.18 -8.13
N LEU A 352 -10.71 13.21 -7.23
CA LEU A 352 -11.91 13.07 -6.41
C LEU A 352 -12.11 14.25 -5.45
N ALA A 353 -11.04 14.84 -4.92
CA ALA A 353 -11.15 16.04 -4.09
C ALA A 353 -11.78 17.24 -4.83
N LEU A 354 -11.53 17.34 -6.15
CA LEU A 354 -12.16 18.34 -7.01
C LEU A 354 -13.56 17.89 -7.44
N ALA A 355 -13.73 16.65 -7.86
CA ALA A 355 -14.99 16.11 -8.35
C ALA A 355 -16.09 16.14 -7.27
N ILE A 356 -15.79 15.70 -6.04
CA ILE A 356 -16.74 15.70 -4.92
C ILE A 356 -17.13 17.15 -4.53
N ALA A 357 -16.18 18.08 -4.54
CA ALA A 357 -16.48 19.49 -4.29
C ALA A 357 -17.44 20.07 -5.34
N ARG A 358 -17.20 19.78 -6.64
CA ARG A 358 -18.10 20.18 -7.73
C ARG A 358 -19.49 19.55 -7.59
N ARG A 359 -19.55 18.25 -7.21
CA ARG A 359 -20.81 17.55 -6.98
C ARG A 359 -21.66 18.23 -5.89
N ILE A 360 -21.04 18.61 -4.76
CA ILE A 360 -21.75 19.32 -3.68
C ILE A 360 -22.30 20.67 -4.14
N GLU A 361 -21.62 21.29 -5.11
CA GLU A 361 -22.05 22.55 -5.75
C GLU A 361 -23.06 22.33 -6.90
N GLY A 362 -23.52 21.11 -7.13
CA GLY A 362 -24.46 20.78 -8.21
C GLY A 362 -23.86 20.86 -9.61
N ARG A 363 -22.53 20.91 -9.74
CA ARG A 363 -21.82 20.98 -11.03
C ARG A 363 -21.54 19.58 -11.59
N PRO A 364 -21.48 19.41 -12.91
CA PRO A 364 -21.16 18.13 -13.53
C PRO A 364 -19.76 17.64 -13.15
N LEU A 365 -19.63 16.32 -13.02
CA LEU A 365 -18.34 15.67 -12.73
C LEU A 365 -17.47 15.65 -13.99
N PRO A 366 -16.16 15.89 -13.86
CA PRO A 366 -15.20 15.69 -14.94
C PRO A 366 -14.91 14.20 -15.13
N SER A 367 -14.26 13.82 -16.23
CA SER A 367 -13.68 12.49 -16.44
C SER A 367 -12.23 12.46 -15.95
N PHE A 368 -11.85 11.34 -15.32
CA PHE A 368 -10.48 11.09 -14.87
C PHE A 368 -9.62 10.63 -16.05
N THR A 369 -8.42 11.15 -16.13
CA THR A 369 -7.42 10.71 -17.09
C THR A 369 -6.13 10.39 -16.33
N TYR A 370 -5.67 9.14 -16.45
CA TYR A 370 -4.42 8.69 -15.85
C TYR A 370 -3.22 9.15 -16.68
N ARG A 371 -2.20 9.64 -16.00
CA ARG A 371 -0.89 9.96 -16.60
C ARG A 371 0.17 9.08 -15.98
N ASP A 372 0.83 8.25 -16.78
CA ASP A 372 1.94 7.43 -16.30
C ASP A 372 3.22 8.30 -16.26
N TYR A 373 3.77 8.50 -15.07
CA TYR A 373 5.05 9.19 -14.87
C TYR A 373 6.26 8.25 -14.84
N GLY A 374 6.03 6.98 -15.15
CA GLY A 374 7.04 5.94 -15.11
C GLY A 374 6.99 5.11 -13.83
N SER A 375 7.98 4.26 -13.65
CA SER A 375 8.11 3.35 -12.52
C SER A 375 9.56 3.29 -12.06
N LEU A 376 9.74 3.26 -10.75
CA LEU A 376 11.04 3.13 -10.10
C LEU A 376 10.99 1.93 -9.16
N VAL A 377 12.08 1.16 -9.14
CA VAL A 377 12.27 -0.01 -8.29
C VAL A 377 13.57 0.22 -7.51
N SER A 378 13.51 0.08 -6.20
CA SER A 378 14.68 0.17 -5.34
C SER A 378 15.49 -1.13 -5.40
N LEU A 379 16.82 -1.02 -5.50
CA LEU A 379 17.73 -2.16 -5.38
C LEU A 379 18.62 -1.94 -4.16
N SER A 380 17.99 -1.70 -3.00
CA SER A 380 18.64 -1.40 -1.75
C SER A 380 19.45 -0.08 -1.79
N ARG A 381 20.39 0.09 -0.88
CA ARG A 381 21.20 1.32 -0.76
C ARG A 381 22.15 1.57 -1.91
N GLU A 382 22.47 0.56 -2.68
CA GLU A 382 23.43 0.64 -3.78
C GLU A 382 22.83 1.20 -5.07
N GLY A 383 21.51 1.37 -5.15
CA GLY A 383 20.91 2.00 -6.31
C GLY A 383 19.41 1.75 -6.44
N ALA A 384 18.85 2.36 -7.45
CA ALA A 384 17.50 2.09 -7.94
C ALA A 384 17.54 2.09 -9.47
N VAL A 385 16.58 1.42 -10.08
CA VAL A 385 16.45 1.36 -11.55
C VAL A 385 15.01 1.66 -11.93
N GLY A 386 14.84 2.39 -13.02
CA GLY A 386 13.49 2.67 -13.47
C GLY A 386 13.41 3.43 -14.78
N THR A 387 12.20 3.80 -15.14
CA THR A 387 11.91 4.65 -16.29
C THR A 387 11.16 5.89 -15.83
N LEU A 388 11.61 7.05 -16.29
CA LEU A 388 10.85 8.30 -16.19
C LEU A 388 10.20 8.55 -17.56
N MET A 389 8.89 8.73 -17.57
CA MET A 389 8.16 9.13 -18.78
C MET A 389 8.07 10.66 -18.81
N GLY A 390 8.74 11.28 -19.79
CA GLY A 390 8.59 12.69 -20.12
C GLY A 390 7.61 12.86 -21.29
N ASN A 391 6.70 13.83 -21.19
CA ASN A 391 5.68 14.12 -22.21
C ASN A 391 6.24 14.53 -23.59
N LEU A 392 7.54 14.78 -23.72
CA LEU A 392 8.14 15.33 -24.95
C LEU A 392 9.30 14.52 -25.57
N MET A 393 9.89 13.55 -24.86
CA MET A 393 11.13 12.89 -25.30
C MET A 393 11.24 11.38 -25.01
N GLY A 394 10.12 10.65 -24.88
CA GLY A 394 10.19 9.20 -24.64
C GLY A 394 10.60 8.83 -23.21
N SER A 395 10.78 7.53 -22.94
CA SER A 395 11.15 7.03 -21.61
C SER A 395 12.68 7.05 -21.45
N PHE A 396 13.17 7.75 -20.43
CA PHE A 396 14.58 7.72 -20.03
C PHE A 396 14.84 6.61 -19.02
N LYS A 397 15.91 5.83 -19.24
CA LYS A 397 16.43 4.92 -18.23
C LYS A 397 17.15 5.73 -17.16
N VAL A 398 16.78 5.52 -15.90
CA VAL A 398 17.42 6.17 -14.75
C VAL A 398 17.99 5.09 -13.86
N GLU A 399 19.27 5.18 -13.53
CA GLU A 399 19.99 4.19 -12.74
C GLU A 399 20.78 4.84 -11.60
N GLY A 400 21.11 4.06 -10.59
CA GLY A 400 22.00 4.44 -9.50
C GLY A 400 21.44 5.53 -8.59
N TRP A 401 22.28 6.48 -8.22
CA TRP A 401 21.97 7.55 -7.28
C TRP A 401 20.78 8.43 -7.70
N LEU A 402 20.67 8.77 -8.98
CA LEU A 402 19.56 9.59 -9.49
C LEU A 402 18.22 8.86 -9.35
N ALA A 403 18.14 7.57 -9.70
CA ALA A 403 16.92 6.79 -9.55
C ALA A 403 16.49 6.69 -8.08
N ARG A 404 17.45 6.53 -7.17
CA ARG A 404 17.20 6.56 -5.73
C ARG A 404 16.65 7.91 -5.24
N MET A 405 17.19 9.03 -5.74
CA MET A 405 16.64 10.36 -5.42
C MET A 405 15.19 10.50 -5.87
N PHE A 406 14.85 9.98 -7.07
CA PHE A 406 13.47 9.98 -7.54
C PHE A 406 12.56 9.06 -6.72
N TYR A 407 13.03 7.86 -6.31
CA TYR A 407 12.28 6.97 -5.43
C TYR A 407 11.95 7.65 -4.09
N ILE A 408 12.95 8.26 -3.46
CA ILE A 408 12.76 9.04 -2.23
C ILE A 408 11.80 10.21 -2.48
N SER A 409 11.85 10.85 -3.64
CA SER A 409 10.97 11.98 -3.98
C SER A 409 9.49 11.59 -4.05
N LEU A 410 9.17 10.36 -4.47
CA LEU A 410 7.79 9.84 -4.47
C LEU A 410 7.24 9.76 -3.04
N TYR A 411 8.01 9.21 -2.11
CA TYR A 411 7.62 9.18 -0.71
C TYR A 411 7.47 10.60 -0.12
N ARG A 412 8.41 11.51 -0.42
CA ARG A 412 8.34 12.91 0.02
C ARG A 412 7.16 13.67 -0.61
N MET A 413 6.79 13.34 -1.83
CA MET A 413 5.59 13.89 -2.48
C MET A 413 4.31 13.44 -1.75
N HIS A 414 4.22 12.16 -1.36
CA HIS A 414 3.14 11.67 -0.51
C HIS A 414 3.11 12.42 0.84
N GLN A 415 4.24 12.52 1.53
CA GLN A 415 4.35 13.29 2.79
C GLN A 415 3.96 14.76 2.61
N ARG A 416 4.33 15.40 1.48
CA ARG A 416 3.98 16.78 1.19
C ARG A 416 2.48 17.00 1.06
N SER A 417 1.74 16.07 0.46
CA SER A 417 0.28 16.16 0.36
C SER A 417 -0.40 16.11 1.74
N LEU A 418 0.18 15.38 2.69
CA LEU A 418 -0.34 15.22 4.05
C LEU A 418 0.08 16.36 4.99
N PHE A 419 1.36 16.75 5.01
CA PHE A 419 1.92 17.68 5.98
C PHE A 419 2.16 19.10 5.45
N GLY A 420 2.20 19.26 4.14
CA GLY A 420 2.63 20.49 3.48
C GLY A 420 4.17 20.62 3.43
N THR A 421 4.65 21.51 2.55
CA THR A 421 6.08 21.61 2.18
C THR A 421 6.99 21.95 3.37
N ARG A 422 6.59 22.90 4.24
CA ARG A 422 7.44 23.36 5.36
C ARG A 422 7.77 22.24 6.34
N ARG A 423 6.78 21.43 6.75
CA ARG A 423 6.97 20.31 7.68
C ARG A 423 7.80 19.19 7.06
N VAL A 424 7.62 18.92 5.77
CA VAL A 424 8.42 17.91 5.07
C VAL A 424 9.88 18.31 4.99
N VAL A 425 10.18 19.58 4.69
CA VAL A 425 11.57 20.07 4.69
C VAL A 425 12.19 19.97 6.08
N ALA A 426 11.47 20.39 7.14
CA ALA A 426 11.95 20.26 8.52
C ALA A 426 12.26 18.80 8.88
N ARG A 427 11.37 17.86 8.50
CA ARG A 427 11.58 16.42 8.72
C ARG A 427 12.79 15.89 7.92
N MET A 428 12.96 16.32 6.68
CA MET A 428 14.15 15.95 5.88
C MET A 428 15.47 16.39 6.53
N LEU A 429 15.49 17.59 7.13
CA LEU A 429 16.66 18.07 7.84
C LEU A 429 16.92 17.27 9.12
N ALA A 430 15.85 16.95 9.89
CA ALA A 430 15.97 16.11 11.08
C ALA A 430 16.47 14.69 10.72
N ASP A 431 15.90 14.05 9.70
CA ASP A 431 16.32 12.74 9.19
C ASP A 431 17.80 12.76 8.73
N ALA A 432 18.24 13.85 8.11
CA ALA A 432 19.64 13.98 7.66
C ALA A 432 20.63 14.08 8.83
N LEU A 433 20.25 14.76 9.90
CA LEU A 433 21.06 14.89 11.12
C LEU A 433 21.08 13.58 11.93
N GLY A 434 19.92 12.88 12.01
CA GLY A 434 19.82 11.62 12.76
C GLY A 434 20.54 10.43 12.12
N ARG A 435 20.70 10.41 10.78
CA ARG A 435 21.26 9.26 10.04
C ARG A 435 22.63 8.77 10.48
N SER A 436 23.46 9.64 11.08
CA SER A 436 24.79 9.25 11.55
C SER A 436 24.78 8.52 12.90
N THR A 437 23.68 8.64 13.64
CA THR A 437 23.54 8.07 15.00
C THR A 437 22.62 6.85 15.06
N GLU A 438 21.88 6.58 14.00
CA GLU A 438 20.93 5.47 13.95
C GLU A 438 21.58 4.18 13.42
N PRO A 439 21.23 3.00 14.03
CA PRO A 439 21.66 1.72 13.50
C PRO A 439 21.03 1.47 12.13
N ARG A 440 21.76 0.77 11.26
CA ARG A 440 21.32 0.49 9.88
C ARG A 440 20.22 -0.55 9.80
N LEU A 441 20.16 -1.46 10.78
CA LEU A 441 19.07 -2.40 10.98
C LEU A 441 18.37 -2.08 12.30
N LYS A 442 17.06 -2.09 12.26
CA LYS A 442 16.16 -1.92 13.40
C LYS A 442 15.80 -3.34 13.88
N LEU A 443 16.33 -3.75 15.04
CA LEU A 443 16.24 -5.13 15.55
C LEU A 443 15.18 -5.32 16.64
N HIS A 444 14.14 -4.48 16.69
CA HIS A 444 13.10 -4.52 17.71
C HIS A 444 11.69 -4.56 17.11
#